data_9ff4364163094130be25aa7bcf20067b
#
_entry.id   9ff4364163094130be25aa7bcf20067b
#
_cell.length_a   1.000
_cell.length_b   1.000
_cell.length_c   1.000
_cell.angle_alpha   90.00
_cell.angle_beta   90.00
_cell.angle_gamma   90.00
#
_symmetry.space_group_name_H-M   'P 1'
#
loop_
_entity.id
_entity.type
_entity.pdbx_description
1 polymer ?
#
loop_
_entity_poly.entity_id
_entity_poly.type
_entity_poly.pdbx_seq_one_letter_code
_entity_poly.pdbx_strand_id
1 'polypeptide(L)'
;MGVFTFPRQKIMLKHSMIFFMNPYTKKVFISYVKEDSAQVDELCKVLKAAGVPYWRDRESLGPGDAWRDKIREAIRQGSMVFLACFSDNSNTKRKSYMNEELNLAVEEYRQVAPGQTWIIPVRFSDVQLPPWELSAGRTLSDINYVNFFGDSKPTAAAELTKKLGELLEVSTPDPRQIQAAVEDENAEERAIHLTRLAKEMLLDPKKQIELDDLVSNEVKRLINILNDTKPDEQYRKLKRGPERDIFAAEQAEYLAQASAPFCATLKVAACWGTAEQLQPWAGGIHQLSSAAYKIRPGNEDLHLLLRIPTLIAILTSTIATIYKKRWDNLKTLVVDQAISISQREVPVQLLEITGIYEIMDRNLANVIWRAQVGGVSFQEAIQNKRTHHFTPEAEWINHFMSPWFDDLVASKEEYDTIFDKAEVILGLLSTDQIISSRTTEEQNREFRYSTHWFGRSTRLLRRYQTTPITIFIDELNRQRTQWPPLKAGLFGGSEQRATAALKEYEELFNKIIARQIW
;
A
#
# COMPACT_ATOMS: atom_id res chain seq x y z
N MET A 1 -42.36 65.67 -0.97
CA MET A 1 -42.90 64.38 -0.55
C MET A 1 -42.31 63.34 -1.47
N GLY A 2 -41.23 62.69 -1.08
CA GLY A 2 -40.56 61.65 -1.82
C GLY A 2 -40.25 60.51 -0.85
N VAL A 3 -40.91 59.40 -1.01
CA VAL A 3 -40.75 58.20 -0.19
C VAL A 3 -39.60 57.39 -0.74
N PHE A 4 -38.51 57.32 -0.01
CA PHE A 4 -37.40 56.41 -0.31
C PHE A 4 -37.70 55.02 0.24
N THR A 5 -37.85 54.06 -0.64
CA THR A 5 -37.90 52.61 -0.34
C THR A 5 -36.51 52.03 -0.39
N PHE A 6 -36.00 51.52 0.73
CA PHE A 6 -34.76 50.71 0.82
C PHE A 6 -35.03 49.25 0.44
N PRO A 7 -34.15 48.59 -0.34
CA PRO A 7 -34.30 47.16 -0.65
C PRO A 7 -33.86 46.32 0.57
N ARG A 8 -34.69 45.38 0.96
CA ARG A 8 -34.39 44.33 1.95
C ARG A 8 -33.26 43.43 1.46
N GLN A 9 -32.09 43.54 2.05
CA GLN A 9 -31.04 42.51 1.95
C GLN A 9 -31.55 41.22 2.61
N LYS A 10 -31.68 40.17 1.81
CA LYS A 10 -31.82 38.79 2.30
C LYS A 10 -30.51 38.36 2.95
N ILE A 11 -30.49 38.30 4.26
CA ILE A 11 -29.45 37.63 5.02
C ILE A 11 -29.60 36.13 4.78
N MET A 12 -28.72 35.56 3.97
CA MET A 12 -28.56 34.10 3.84
C MET A 12 -27.93 33.60 5.13
N LEU A 13 -28.75 33.05 6.00
CA LEU A 13 -28.27 32.23 7.13
C LEU A 13 -27.53 31.03 6.55
N LYS A 14 -26.20 31.03 6.74
CA LYS A 14 -25.39 29.82 6.62
C LYS A 14 -25.96 28.79 7.60
N HIS A 15 -26.67 27.81 7.10
CA HIS A 15 -26.97 26.59 7.86
C HIS A 15 -25.65 25.86 8.10
N SER A 16 -25.04 26.12 9.25
CA SER A 16 -24.16 25.15 9.86
C SER A 16 -25.00 23.91 10.11
N MET A 17 -24.79 22.88 9.29
CA MET A 17 -25.30 21.55 9.55
C MET A 17 -24.60 21.03 10.81
N ILE A 18 -25.11 21.43 11.97
CA ILE A 18 -24.86 20.71 13.21
C ILE A 18 -25.56 19.38 13.01
N PHE A 19 -24.79 18.33 12.74
CA PHE A 19 -25.27 16.97 12.87
C PHE A 19 -25.70 16.80 14.33
N PHE A 20 -27.00 16.96 14.58
CA PHE A 20 -27.61 16.40 15.77
C PHE A 20 -27.43 14.90 15.66
N MET A 21 -26.43 14.35 16.36
CA MET A 21 -26.33 12.91 16.59
C MET A 21 -27.66 12.49 17.20
N ASN A 22 -28.46 11.72 16.44
CA ASN A 22 -29.66 11.08 16.95
C ASN A 22 -29.18 10.18 18.11
N PRO A 23 -29.62 10.38 19.35
CA PRO A 23 -29.17 9.58 20.50
C PRO A 23 -29.56 8.10 20.40
N TYR A 24 -30.32 7.71 19.41
CA TYR A 24 -30.84 6.35 19.17
C TYR A 24 -30.20 5.62 17.98
N THR A 25 -29.03 6.04 17.48
CA THR A 25 -28.33 5.25 16.46
C THR A 25 -27.85 3.94 17.08
N LYS A 26 -28.28 2.81 16.50
CA LYS A 26 -27.82 1.46 16.84
C LYS A 26 -26.30 1.40 16.75
N LYS A 27 -25.62 0.84 17.76
CA LYS A 27 -24.15 0.78 17.84
C LYS A 27 -23.67 -0.59 18.28
N VAL A 28 -22.42 -0.89 17.96
CA VAL A 28 -21.71 -2.07 18.45
C VAL A 28 -20.99 -1.73 19.74
N PHE A 29 -21.15 -2.56 20.78
CA PHE A 29 -20.34 -2.51 21.99
C PHE A 29 -19.29 -3.63 21.97
N ILE A 30 -18.00 -3.28 22.18
CA ILE A 30 -16.90 -4.24 22.13
C ILE A 30 -16.41 -4.48 23.55
N SER A 31 -16.60 -5.71 24.04
CA SER A 31 -16.15 -6.16 25.35
C SER A 31 -14.92 -7.06 25.20
N TYR A 32 -13.83 -6.72 25.88
CA TYR A 32 -12.54 -7.38 25.74
C TYR A 32 -11.65 -7.22 26.99
N VAL A 33 -10.59 -8.01 27.10
CA VAL A 33 -9.56 -7.83 28.13
C VAL A 33 -8.48 -6.86 27.63
N LYS A 34 -7.93 -6.03 28.51
CA LYS A 34 -6.99 -4.94 28.15
C LYS A 34 -5.78 -5.42 27.34
N GLU A 35 -5.35 -6.64 27.57
CA GLU A 35 -4.22 -7.27 26.90
C GLU A 35 -4.47 -7.51 25.39
N ASP A 36 -5.74 -7.56 24.98
CA ASP A 36 -6.15 -7.77 23.58
C ASP A 36 -6.37 -6.43 22.84
N SER A 37 -5.89 -5.34 23.40
CA SER A 37 -6.10 -3.99 22.84
C SER A 37 -5.65 -3.88 21.37
N ALA A 38 -4.54 -4.53 21.00
CA ALA A 38 -4.03 -4.51 19.62
C ALA A 38 -5.01 -5.19 18.64
N GLN A 39 -5.52 -6.38 18.98
CA GLN A 39 -6.50 -7.10 18.15
C GLN A 39 -7.84 -6.35 18.06
N VAL A 40 -8.21 -5.67 19.14
CA VAL A 40 -9.41 -4.81 19.15
C VAL A 40 -9.22 -3.56 18.31
N ASP A 41 -8.01 -2.99 18.29
CA ASP A 41 -7.67 -1.87 17.38
C ASP A 41 -7.93 -2.26 15.94
N GLU A 42 -7.47 -3.44 15.51
CA GLU A 42 -7.72 -3.95 14.17
C GLU A 42 -9.22 -4.16 13.90
N LEU A 43 -9.95 -4.75 14.85
CA LEU A 43 -11.40 -4.92 14.71
C LEU A 43 -12.11 -3.56 14.58
N CYS A 44 -11.70 -2.56 15.36
CA CYS A 44 -12.26 -1.20 15.30
C CYS A 44 -12.01 -0.53 13.95
N LYS A 45 -10.83 -0.73 13.36
CA LYS A 45 -10.51 -0.22 12.02
C LYS A 45 -11.44 -0.86 10.97
N VAL A 46 -11.63 -2.17 11.02
CA VAL A 46 -12.57 -2.89 10.15
C VAL A 46 -13.99 -2.34 10.29
N LEU A 47 -14.47 -2.15 11.52
CA LEU A 47 -15.80 -1.58 11.76
C LEU A 47 -15.91 -0.16 11.23
N LYS A 48 -14.87 0.66 11.39
CA LYS A 48 -14.79 2.02 10.86
C LYS A 48 -14.82 2.05 9.33
N ALA A 49 -14.02 1.18 8.68
CA ALA A 49 -14.02 1.03 7.22
C ALA A 49 -15.39 0.59 6.69
N ALA A 50 -16.11 -0.23 7.45
CA ALA A 50 -17.47 -0.67 7.13
C ALA A 50 -18.56 0.37 7.47
N GLY A 51 -18.20 1.53 8.00
CA GLY A 51 -19.20 2.53 8.44
C GLY A 51 -20.05 2.08 9.62
N VAL A 52 -19.63 1.04 10.35
CA VAL A 52 -20.36 0.48 11.50
C VAL A 52 -20.04 1.30 12.75
N PRO A 53 -21.01 1.99 13.36
CA PRO A 53 -20.76 2.76 14.57
C PRO A 53 -20.54 1.81 15.77
N TYR A 54 -19.48 2.09 16.56
CA TYR A 54 -19.13 1.25 17.70
C TYR A 54 -18.75 2.06 18.94
N TRP A 55 -18.84 1.42 20.08
CA TRP A 55 -18.26 1.86 21.36
C TRP A 55 -17.14 0.91 21.74
N ARG A 56 -16.01 1.46 22.02
CA ARG A 56 -14.85 0.77 22.54
C ARG A 56 -14.53 1.37 23.89
N ASP A 57 -14.57 0.54 24.94
CA ASP A 57 -14.12 0.94 26.27
C ASP A 57 -14.89 2.09 26.96
N ARG A 58 -14.67 2.21 28.25
CA ARG A 58 -15.25 3.25 29.12
C ARG A 58 -14.82 4.67 28.78
N GLU A 59 -13.68 4.82 28.08
CA GLU A 59 -13.16 6.13 27.64
C GLU A 59 -14.07 6.84 26.64
N SER A 60 -14.94 6.09 25.96
CA SER A 60 -15.96 6.65 25.06
C SER A 60 -17.20 7.19 25.78
N LEU A 61 -17.30 6.97 27.09
CA LEU A 61 -18.35 7.48 27.94
C LEU A 61 -17.82 8.68 28.71
N GLY A 62 -18.58 9.77 28.74
CA GLY A 62 -18.14 11.01 29.39
C GLY A 62 -17.88 10.84 30.90
N PRO A 63 -17.05 11.72 31.51
CA PRO A 63 -16.80 11.69 32.95
C PRO A 63 -18.10 11.77 33.75
N GLY A 64 -18.36 10.78 34.63
CA GLY A 64 -19.55 10.73 35.48
C GLY A 64 -20.72 9.90 34.93
N ASP A 65 -20.59 9.33 33.75
CA ASP A 65 -21.62 8.47 33.16
C ASP A 65 -21.75 7.12 33.91
N ALA A 66 -22.98 6.75 34.28
CA ALA A 66 -23.33 5.42 34.79
C ALA A 66 -23.33 4.42 33.62
N TRP A 67 -22.16 3.91 33.24
CA TRP A 67 -21.96 3.06 32.06
C TRP A 67 -22.86 1.81 32.04
N ARG A 68 -23.10 1.22 33.19
CA ARG A 68 -23.99 0.05 33.35
C ARG A 68 -25.42 0.38 32.93
N ASP A 69 -25.91 1.54 33.32
CA ASP A 69 -27.29 1.92 33.02
C ASP A 69 -27.44 2.28 31.54
N LYS A 70 -26.43 2.91 30.93
CA LYS A 70 -26.42 3.18 29.49
C LYS A 70 -26.36 1.90 28.66
N ILE A 71 -25.56 0.92 29.04
CA ILE A 71 -25.54 -0.38 28.37
C ILE A 71 -26.90 -1.08 28.50
N ARG A 72 -27.46 -1.14 29.71
CA ARG A 72 -28.80 -1.72 29.91
C ARG A 72 -29.86 -1.05 29.06
N GLU A 73 -29.88 0.25 29.04
CA GLU A 73 -30.85 1.00 28.27
C GLU A 73 -30.69 0.75 26.77
N ALA A 74 -29.46 0.76 26.25
CA ALA A 74 -29.17 0.47 24.86
C ALA A 74 -29.58 -0.96 24.43
N ILE A 75 -29.34 -1.96 25.30
CA ILE A 75 -29.81 -3.34 25.06
C ILE A 75 -31.33 -3.40 25.02
N ARG A 76 -32.01 -2.84 26.05
CA ARG A 76 -33.48 -2.86 26.14
C ARG A 76 -34.18 -2.16 25.00
N GLN A 77 -33.56 -1.11 24.45
CA GLN A 77 -34.07 -0.39 23.29
C GLN A 77 -33.75 -1.07 21.95
N GLY A 78 -33.04 -2.22 21.96
CA GLY A 78 -32.59 -2.90 20.74
C GLY A 78 -31.63 -2.07 19.89
N SER A 79 -30.97 -1.09 20.53
CA SER A 79 -30.05 -0.15 19.86
C SER A 79 -28.58 -0.56 19.96
N MET A 80 -28.27 -1.78 20.43
CA MET A 80 -26.90 -2.24 20.62
C MET A 80 -26.72 -3.70 20.19
N VAL A 81 -25.57 -3.96 19.53
CA VAL A 81 -25.03 -5.31 19.34
C VAL A 81 -23.78 -5.47 20.21
N PHE A 82 -23.69 -6.55 20.95
CA PHE A 82 -22.59 -6.81 21.88
C PHE A 82 -21.60 -7.79 21.24
N LEU A 83 -20.35 -7.36 21.02
CA LEU A 83 -19.25 -8.22 20.61
C LEU A 83 -18.46 -8.65 21.83
N ALA A 84 -18.48 -9.94 22.14
CA ALA A 84 -17.69 -10.55 23.21
C ALA A 84 -16.39 -11.12 22.62
N CYS A 85 -15.24 -10.49 22.90
CA CYS A 85 -13.96 -10.84 22.31
C CYS A 85 -13.15 -11.78 23.21
N PHE A 86 -12.79 -12.94 22.69
CA PHE A 86 -12.09 -14.02 23.43
C PHE A 86 -10.72 -14.29 22.84
N SER A 87 -9.74 -14.51 23.73
CA SER A 87 -8.35 -14.87 23.42
C SER A 87 -7.76 -15.75 24.53
N ASP A 88 -6.52 -16.18 24.35
CA ASP A 88 -5.75 -16.84 25.41
C ASP A 88 -5.65 -15.95 26.66
N ASN A 89 -5.53 -14.64 26.49
CA ASN A 89 -5.48 -13.68 27.59
C ASN A 89 -6.81 -13.65 28.36
N SER A 90 -7.95 -13.66 27.68
CA SER A 90 -9.26 -13.63 28.31
C SER A 90 -9.54 -14.90 29.11
N ASN A 91 -9.10 -16.07 28.60
CA ASN A 91 -9.34 -17.37 29.25
C ASN A 91 -8.48 -17.57 30.51
N THR A 92 -7.36 -16.90 30.65
CA THR A 92 -6.48 -16.98 31.83
C THR A 92 -6.98 -16.14 33.02
N LYS A 93 -7.86 -15.16 32.77
CA LYS A 93 -8.30 -14.21 33.80
C LYS A 93 -9.56 -14.66 34.55
N ARG A 94 -9.41 -14.92 35.85
CA ARG A 94 -10.53 -15.23 36.73
C ARG A 94 -11.42 -14.04 37.07
N LYS A 95 -10.88 -12.81 37.05
CA LYS A 95 -11.61 -11.56 37.30
C LYS A 95 -11.15 -10.50 36.27
N SER A 96 -12.09 -9.98 35.49
CA SER A 96 -11.86 -8.91 34.55
C SER A 96 -13.12 -8.05 34.39
N TYR A 97 -12.96 -6.83 33.92
CA TYR A 97 -14.10 -5.98 33.56
C TYR A 97 -14.96 -6.61 32.47
N MET A 98 -14.33 -7.30 31.51
CA MET A 98 -15.04 -8.08 30.51
C MET A 98 -16.03 -9.06 31.11
N ASN A 99 -15.66 -9.75 32.23
CA ASN A 99 -16.57 -10.67 32.92
C ASN A 99 -17.77 -9.94 33.55
N GLU A 100 -17.60 -8.72 34.05
CA GLU A 100 -18.70 -7.89 34.55
C GLU A 100 -19.65 -7.47 33.43
N GLU A 101 -19.09 -7.04 32.28
CA GLU A 101 -19.85 -6.65 31.10
C GLU A 101 -20.60 -7.83 30.49
N LEU A 102 -19.96 -9.00 30.43
CA LEU A 102 -20.58 -10.22 29.91
C LEU A 102 -21.71 -10.73 30.85
N ASN A 103 -21.53 -10.65 32.18
CA ASN A 103 -22.60 -10.93 33.11
C ASN A 103 -23.81 -10.06 32.89
N LEU A 104 -23.60 -8.75 32.75
CA LEU A 104 -24.66 -7.81 32.45
C LEU A 104 -25.36 -8.14 31.12
N ALA A 105 -24.58 -8.45 30.08
CA ALA A 105 -25.10 -8.82 28.77
C ALA A 105 -25.93 -10.11 28.85
N VAL A 106 -25.50 -11.09 29.61
CA VAL A 106 -26.24 -12.35 29.81
C VAL A 106 -27.54 -12.14 30.62
N GLU A 107 -27.52 -11.30 31.65
CA GLU A 107 -28.73 -10.95 32.41
C GLU A 107 -29.79 -10.30 31.49
N GLU A 108 -29.41 -9.37 30.66
CA GLU A 108 -30.32 -8.70 29.70
C GLU A 108 -30.74 -9.65 28.55
N TYR A 109 -29.85 -10.57 28.12
CA TYR A 109 -30.17 -11.58 27.10
C TYR A 109 -31.38 -12.44 27.50
N ARG A 110 -31.49 -12.77 28.78
CA ARG A 110 -32.60 -13.57 29.33
C ARG A 110 -33.96 -12.84 29.26
N GLN A 111 -33.95 -11.51 29.10
CA GLN A 111 -35.14 -10.67 29.01
C GLN A 111 -35.55 -10.36 27.56
N VAL A 112 -34.65 -10.62 26.58
CA VAL A 112 -34.90 -10.38 25.17
C VAL A 112 -35.71 -11.53 24.55
N ALA A 113 -36.62 -11.21 23.63
CA ALA A 113 -37.45 -12.20 22.96
C ALA A 113 -36.59 -13.22 22.17
N PRO A 114 -36.95 -14.53 22.19
CA PRO A 114 -36.22 -15.56 21.46
C PRO A 114 -36.10 -15.23 19.97
N GLY A 115 -34.89 -15.42 19.39
CA GLY A 115 -34.63 -15.23 17.95
C GLY A 115 -33.97 -13.90 17.59
N GLN A 116 -33.80 -12.98 18.53
CA GLN A 116 -33.02 -11.75 18.28
C GLN A 116 -31.54 -12.01 18.53
N THR A 117 -30.70 -11.74 17.50
CA THR A 117 -29.24 -11.81 17.59
C THR A 117 -28.72 -10.44 18.01
N TRP A 118 -28.11 -10.35 19.20
CA TRP A 118 -27.47 -9.14 19.68
C TRP A 118 -26.15 -9.40 20.44
N ILE A 119 -25.81 -10.65 20.75
CA ILE A 119 -24.49 -11.08 21.22
C ILE A 119 -23.81 -11.86 20.09
N ILE A 120 -22.59 -11.47 19.75
CA ILE A 120 -21.75 -12.16 18.77
C ILE A 120 -20.37 -12.40 19.43
N PRO A 121 -19.99 -13.67 19.69
CA PRO A 121 -18.65 -14.00 20.15
C PRO A 121 -17.64 -13.81 19.01
N VAL A 122 -16.50 -13.17 19.31
CA VAL A 122 -15.35 -13.00 18.41
C VAL A 122 -14.13 -13.64 19.05
N ARG A 123 -13.45 -14.52 18.34
CA ARG A 123 -12.22 -15.17 18.79
C ARG A 123 -11.02 -14.51 18.11
N PHE A 124 -10.02 -14.11 18.88
CA PHE A 124 -8.74 -13.55 18.40
C PHE A 124 -7.62 -14.60 18.35
N SER A 125 -7.84 -15.78 18.89
CA SER A 125 -6.98 -16.96 18.82
C SER A 125 -7.82 -18.24 18.86
N ASP A 126 -7.19 -19.40 18.64
CA ASP A 126 -7.91 -20.68 18.67
C ASP A 126 -8.20 -21.14 20.09
N VAL A 127 -9.11 -20.44 20.74
CA VAL A 127 -9.55 -20.71 22.12
C VAL A 127 -10.96 -21.28 22.16
N GLN A 128 -11.24 -22.08 23.14
CA GLN A 128 -12.62 -22.52 23.44
C GLN A 128 -13.38 -21.38 24.11
N LEU A 129 -14.61 -21.14 23.65
CA LEU A 129 -15.49 -20.19 24.32
C LEU A 129 -15.89 -20.70 25.70
N PRO A 130 -15.88 -19.84 26.73
CA PRO A 130 -16.27 -20.24 28.06
C PRO A 130 -17.76 -20.61 28.09
N PRO A 131 -18.17 -21.63 28.93
CA PRO A 131 -19.53 -22.13 28.96
C PRO A 131 -20.44 -21.22 29.81
N TRP A 132 -20.57 -19.96 29.44
CA TRP A 132 -21.50 -19.02 30.08
C TRP A 132 -22.93 -19.36 29.69
N GLU A 133 -23.76 -19.61 30.69
CA GLU A 133 -25.17 -19.96 30.52
C GLU A 133 -25.98 -18.72 30.13
N LEU A 134 -26.47 -18.68 28.90
CA LEU A 134 -27.28 -17.58 28.34
C LEU A 134 -28.77 -17.74 28.72
N SER A 135 -29.27 -18.96 28.65
CA SER A 135 -30.63 -19.34 29.04
C SER A 135 -30.66 -20.81 29.42
N ALA A 136 -31.78 -21.31 29.93
CA ALA A 136 -31.90 -22.71 30.36
C ALA A 136 -31.42 -23.68 29.27
N GLY A 137 -30.30 -24.36 29.52
CA GLY A 137 -29.69 -25.34 28.62
C GLY A 137 -28.98 -24.77 27.38
N ARG A 138 -28.73 -23.48 27.33
CA ARG A 138 -28.00 -22.83 26.20
C ARG A 138 -26.84 -22.00 26.71
N THR A 139 -25.65 -22.28 26.21
CA THR A 139 -24.41 -21.60 26.60
C THR A 139 -23.88 -20.70 25.48
N LEU A 140 -22.88 -19.86 25.77
CA LEU A 140 -22.22 -19.01 24.80
C LEU A 140 -21.55 -19.83 23.69
N SER A 141 -21.11 -21.06 23.99
CA SER A 141 -20.52 -21.97 23.01
C SER A 141 -21.54 -22.55 22.01
N ASP A 142 -22.84 -22.43 22.28
CA ASP A 142 -23.90 -22.86 21.36
C ASP A 142 -24.31 -21.77 20.36
N ILE A 143 -23.67 -20.60 20.42
CA ILE A 143 -23.90 -19.50 19.49
C ILE A 143 -22.80 -19.51 18.43
N ASN A 144 -23.18 -19.20 17.17
CA ASN A 144 -22.21 -18.99 16.09
C ASN A 144 -21.25 -17.85 16.44
N TYR A 145 -19.96 -18.10 16.30
CA TYR A 145 -18.88 -17.18 16.61
C TYR A 145 -18.08 -16.83 15.36
N VAL A 146 -17.31 -15.74 15.45
CA VAL A 146 -16.44 -15.25 14.38
C VAL A 146 -14.98 -15.53 14.74
N ASN A 147 -14.22 -16.18 13.86
CA ASN A 147 -12.77 -16.40 14.02
C ASN A 147 -12.00 -15.23 13.39
N PHE A 148 -11.66 -14.24 14.20
CA PHE A 148 -10.95 -13.04 13.73
C PHE A 148 -9.43 -13.21 13.91
N PHE A 149 -8.88 -14.30 13.37
CA PHE A 149 -7.44 -14.63 13.40
C PHE A 149 -7.05 -15.54 12.22
N GLY A 150 -5.73 -15.60 11.95
CA GLY A 150 -5.18 -16.44 10.89
C GLY A 150 -5.68 -16.08 9.49
N ASP A 151 -5.54 -17.02 8.55
CA ASP A 151 -5.88 -16.82 7.13
C ASP A 151 -7.38 -16.58 6.87
N SER A 152 -8.24 -16.95 7.84
CA SER A 152 -9.69 -16.73 7.75
C SER A 152 -10.12 -15.31 8.15
N LYS A 153 -9.23 -14.52 8.74
CA LYS A 153 -9.53 -13.17 9.27
C LYS A 153 -10.20 -12.24 8.26
N PRO A 154 -9.73 -12.10 6.99
CA PRO A 154 -10.38 -11.22 6.01
C PRO A 154 -11.82 -11.63 5.69
N THR A 155 -12.05 -12.94 5.50
CA THR A 155 -13.40 -13.47 5.25
C THR A 155 -14.31 -13.27 6.46
N ALA A 156 -13.80 -13.56 7.66
CA ALA A 156 -14.52 -13.37 8.90
C ALA A 156 -14.88 -11.89 9.16
N ALA A 157 -13.98 -10.97 8.82
CA ALA A 157 -14.24 -9.53 8.90
C ALA A 157 -15.38 -9.09 7.96
N ALA A 158 -15.38 -9.58 6.72
CA ALA A 158 -16.43 -9.31 5.74
C ALA A 158 -17.80 -9.88 6.18
N GLU A 159 -17.83 -11.10 6.70
CA GLU A 159 -19.05 -11.73 7.23
C GLU A 159 -19.58 -11.00 8.45
N LEU A 160 -18.71 -10.64 9.39
CA LEU A 160 -19.07 -9.89 10.60
C LEU A 160 -19.66 -8.54 10.25
N THR A 161 -19.01 -7.77 9.40
CA THR A 161 -19.48 -6.42 9.03
C THR A 161 -20.76 -6.46 8.24
N LYS A 162 -20.96 -7.43 7.36
CA LYS A 162 -22.24 -7.68 6.67
C LYS A 162 -23.35 -7.95 7.69
N LYS A 163 -23.10 -8.86 8.65
CA LYS A 163 -24.07 -9.19 9.68
C LYS A 163 -24.42 -8.00 10.58
N LEU A 164 -23.41 -7.22 10.95
CA LEU A 164 -23.62 -6.00 11.73
C LEU A 164 -24.38 -4.94 10.93
N GLY A 165 -24.13 -4.79 9.65
CA GLY A 165 -24.90 -3.91 8.77
C GLY A 165 -26.37 -4.25 8.72
N GLU A 166 -26.71 -5.56 8.61
CA GLU A 166 -28.08 -6.06 8.66
C GLU A 166 -28.76 -5.76 10.01
N LEU A 167 -28.04 -6.02 11.14
CA LEU A 167 -28.59 -5.84 12.49
C LEU A 167 -28.77 -4.36 12.87
N LEU A 168 -27.87 -3.50 12.41
CA LEU A 168 -27.86 -2.07 12.73
C LEU A 168 -28.60 -1.23 11.68
N GLU A 169 -29.08 -1.86 10.60
CA GLU A 169 -29.73 -1.18 9.47
C GLU A 169 -28.86 -0.09 8.83
N VAL A 170 -27.53 -0.34 8.78
CA VAL A 170 -26.54 0.55 8.19
C VAL A 170 -26.14 -0.01 6.83
N SER A 171 -26.05 0.86 5.82
CA SER A 171 -25.48 0.49 4.52
C SER A 171 -23.99 0.21 4.70
N THR A 172 -23.60 -1.05 4.60
CA THR A 172 -22.19 -1.44 4.62
C THR A 172 -21.59 -1.39 3.22
N PRO A 173 -20.30 -1.02 3.07
CA PRO A 173 -19.58 -1.15 1.80
C PRO A 173 -19.59 -2.59 1.30
N ASP A 174 -19.26 -2.77 0.01
CA ASP A 174 -19.07 -4.10 -0.56
C ASP A 174 -18.10 -4.91 0.33
N PRO A 175 -18.42 -6.17 0.69
CA PRO A 175 -17.55 -7.06 1.46
C PRO A 175 -16.11 -7.12 0.94
N ARG A 176 -15.90 -6.88 -0.36
CA ARG A 176 -14.59 -6.83 -0.99
C ARG A 176 -13.76 -5.61 -0.59
N GLN A 177 -14.41 -4.44 -0.38
CA GLN A 177 -13.71 -3.24 0.10
C GLN A 177 -13.25 -3.44 1.55
N ILE A 178 -14.05 -4.13 2.35
CA ILE A 178 -13.69 -4.47 3.72
C ILE A 178 -12.55 -5.49 3.75
N GLN A 179 -12.62 -6.49 2.88
CA GLN A 179 -11.56 -7.49 2.74
C GLN A 179 -10.25 -6.84 2.30
N ALA A 180 -10.29 -5.95 1.31
CA ALA A 180 -9.13 -5.18 0.87
C ALA A 180 -8.57 -4.30 2.00
N ALA A 181 -9.41 -3.59 2.75
CA ALA A 181 -8.97 -2.78 3.88
C ALA A 181 -8.30 -3.59 4.99
N VAL A 182 -8.77 -4.83 5.25
CA VAL A 182 -8.14 -5.76 6.21
C VAL A 182 -6.81 -6.29 5.69
N GLU A 183 -6.71 -6.58 4.39
CA GLU A 183 -5.47 -7.01 3.75
C GLU A 183 -4.43 -5.87 3.73
N ASP A 184 -4.86 -4.63 3.51
CA ASP A 184 -4.00 -3.44 3.51
C ASP A 184 -3.45 -3.13 4.91
N GLU A 185 -4.26 -3.23 5.95
CA GLU A 185 -3.81 -3.05 7.34
C GLU A 185 -2.84 -4.15 7.78
N ASN A 186 -3.06 -5.39 7.30
CA ASN A 186 -2.12 -6.48 7.50
C ASN A 186 -0.80 -6.28 6.73
N ALA A 187 -0.76 -5.46 5.68
CA ALA A 187 0.44 -5.27 4.86
C ALA A 187 1.56 -4.59 5.66
N GLU A 188 1.28 -3.59 6.49
CA GLU A 188 2.30 -2.92 7.31
C GLU A 188 2.83 -3.82 8.43
N GLU A 189 1.95 -4.44 9.20
CA GLU A 189 2.32 -5.41 10.25
C GLU A 189 3.03 -6.62 9.65
N ARG A 190 2.54 -7.11 8.51
CA ARG A 190 3.17 -8.17 7.74
C ARG A 190 4.58 -7.75 7.29
N ALA A 191 4.77 -6.53 6.80
CA ALA A 191 6.07 -6.01 6.40
C ALA A 191 7.06 -6.00 7.57
N ILE A 192 6.64 -5.56 8.75
CA ILE A 192 7.45 -5.55 9.97
C ILE A 192 7.84 -6.98 10.36
N HIS A 193 6.87 -7.89 10.41
CA HIS A 193 7.09 -9.28 10.77
C HIS A 193 8.04 -9.99 9.79
N LEU A 194 7.77 -9.88 8.48
CA LEU A 194 8.60 -10.52 7.46
C LEU A 194 10.01 -9.92 7.41
N THR A 195 10.17 -8.62 7.68
CA THR A 195 11.48 -7.97 7.80
C THR A 195 12.33 -8.61 8.91
N ARG A 196 11.73 -8.88 10.07
CA ARG A 196 12.42 -9.54 11.19
C ARG A 196 12.84 -10.96 10.81
N LEU A 197 11.92 -11.74 10.24
CA LEU A 197 12.20 -13.10 9.79
C LEU A 197 13.30 -13.13 8.72
N ALA A 198 13.23 -12.25 7.72
CA ALA A 198 14.26 -12.17 6.67
C ALA A 198 15.64 -11.83 7.24
N LYS A 199 15.74 -10.92 8.21
CA LYS A 199 17.01 -10.62 8.91
C LYS A 199 17.56 -11.84 9.65
N GLU A 200 16.71 -12.56 10.38
CA GLU A 200 17.11 -13.78 11.11
C GLU A 200 17.59 -14.88 10.14
N MET A 201 16.85 -15.09 9.04
CA MET A 201 17.17 -16.14 8.07
C MET A 201 18.41 -15.82 7.22
N LEU A 202 18.63 -14.55 6.86
CA LEU A 202 19.84 -14.13 6.15
C LEU A 202 21.12 -14.33 6.97
N LEU A 203 21.03 -14.28 8.31
CA LEU A 203 22.17 -14.50 9.22
C LEU A 203 22.46 -15.98 9.46
N ASP A 204 21.52 -16.89 9.17
CA ASP A 204 21.67 -18.33 9.40
C ASP A 204 21.65 -19.09 8.05
N PRO A 205 22.82 -19.57 7.57
CA PRO A 205 22.86 -20.33 6.30
C PRO A 205 22.01 -21.60 6.28
N LYS A 206 21.62 -22.12 7.44
CA LYS A 206 20.75 -23.32 7.53
C LYS A 206 19.30 -23.02 7.24
N LYS A 207 18.90 -21.75 7.26
CA LYS A 207 17.51 -21.30 7.01
C LYS A 207 17.28 -20.85 5.58
N GLN A 208 18.11 -21.27 4.63
CA GLN A 208 17.97 -20.86 3.22
C GLN A 208 16.65 -21.34 2.61
N ILE A 209 16.20 -22.55 2.97
CA ILE A 209 14.94 -23.11 2.46
C ILE A 209 13.74 -22.30 2.99
N GLU A 210 13.73 -21.97 4.29
CA GLU A 210 12.67 -21.15 4.90
C GLU A 210 12.65 -19.73 4.33
N LEU A 211 13.83 -19.20 3.98
CA LEU A 211 13.96 -17.90 3.32
C LEU A 211 13.34 -17.92 1.91
N ASP A 212 13.63 -18.97 1.13
CA ASP A 212 13.05 -19.18 -0.19
C ASP A 212 11.53 -19.30 -0.12
N ASP A 213 11.02 -20.06 0.84
CA ASP A 213 9.59 -20.23 1.06
C ASP A 213 8.91 -18.90 1.47
N LEU A 214 9.54 -18.14 2.37
CA LEU A 214 9.03 -16.83 2.81
C LEU A 214 8.88 -15.88 1.62
N VAL A 215 9.91 -15.75 0.80
CA VAL A 215 9.90 -14.86 -0.37
C VAL A 215 8.92 -15.37 -1.43
N SER A 216 8.93 -16.68 -1.73
CA SER A 216 8.05 -17.29 -2.72
C SER A 216 6.57 -17.14 -2.36
N ASN A 217 6.21 -17.27 -1.09
CA ASN A 217 4.84 -17.09 -0.64
C ASN A 217 4.37 -15.65 -0.82
N GLU A 218 5.22 -14.67 -0.54
CA GLU A 218 4.90 -13.27 -0.73
C GLU A 218 4.79 -12.88 -2.22
N VAL A 219 5.66 -13.44 -3.07
CA VAL A 219 5.58 -13.28 -4.53
C VAL A 219 4.29 -13.88 -5.06
N LYS A 220 3.91 -15.09 -4.62
CA LYS A 220 2.64 -15.73 -5.01
C LYS A 220 1.42 -14.88 -4.60
N ARG A 221 1.45 -14.29 -3.39
CA ARG A 221 0.40 -13.37 -2.93
C ARG A 221 0.24 -12.19 -3.88
N LEU A 222 1.32 -11.51 -4.22
CA LEU A 222 1.31 -10.39 -5.16
C LEU A 222 0.84 -10.82 -6.56
N ILE A 223 1.32 -11.95 -7.08
CA ILE A 223 0.89 -12.47 -8.39
C ILE A 223 -0.61 -12.76 -8.40
N ASN A 224 -1.18 -13.29 -7.33
CA ASN A 224 -2.62 -13.50 -7.20
C ASN A 224 -3.39 -12.18 -7.30
N ILE A 225 -2.90 -11.12 -6.64
CA ILE A 225 -3.46 -9.77 -6.74
C ILE A 225 -3.39 -9.27 -8.20
N LEU A 226 -2.23 -9.40 -8.86
CA LEU A 226 -2.04 -8.97 -10.24
C LEU A 226 -2.91 -9.75 -11.25
N ASN A 227 -3.30 -10.97 -10.93
CA ASN A 227 -4.15 -11.81 -11.78
C ASN A 227 -5.64 -11.69 -11.47
N ASP A 228 -6.04 -10.92 -10.45
CA ASP A 228 -7.46 -10.70 -10.17
C ASP A 228 -8.10 -9.84 -11.28
N THR A 229 -9.16 -10.36 -11.88
CA THR A 229 -9.90 -9.69 -12.96
C THR A 229 -11.04 -8.81 -12.44
N LYS A 230 -11.32 -8.84 -11.15
CA LYS A 230 -12.43 -8.08 -10.54
C LYS A 230 -12.31 -6.56 -10.72
N PRO A 231 -11.11 -5.93 -10.62
CA PRO A 231 -10.96 -4.51 -10.91
C PRO A 231 -11.44 -4.12 -12.31
N ASP A 232 -11.10 -4.88 -13.34
CA ASP A 232 -11.58 -4.64 -14.71
C ASP A 232 -13.10 -4.74 -14.83
N GLU A 233 -13.71 -5.73 -14.17
CA GLU A 233 -15.17 -5.91 -14.17
C GLU A 233 -15.88 -4.75 -13.47
N GLN A 234 -15.34 -4.26 -12.36
CA GLN A 234 -15.86 -3.11 -11.63
C GLN A 234 -15.72 -1.83 -12.45
N TYR A 235 -14.55 -1.55 -13.00
CA TYR A 235 -14.26 -0.38 -13.81
C TYR A 235 -15.21 -0.24 -15.00
N ARG A 236 -15.57 -1.35 -15.66
CA ARG A 236 -16.52 -1.36 -16.77
C ARG A 236 -17.94 -0.93 -16.37
N LYS A 237 -18.33 -1.18 -15.12
CA LYS A 237 -19.65 -0.81 -14.57
C LYS A 237 -19.75 0.67 -14.19
N LEU A 238 -18.60 1.34 -13.97
CA LEU A 238 -18.56 2.75 -13.60
C LEU A 238 -18.84 3.67 -14.79
N LYS A 239 -19.44 4.83 -14.51
CA LYS A 239 -19.60 5.89 -15.51
C LYS A 239 -18.25 6.45 -15.91
N ARG A 240 -18.09 6.81 -17.19
CA ARG A 240 -16.89 7.46 -17.68
C ARG A 240 -16.70 8.82 -16.98
N GLY A 241 -15.44 9.17 -16.70
CA GLY A 241 -15.04 10.42 -16.04
C GLY A 241 -14.65 10.21 -14.58
N PRO A 242 -15.00 11.12 -13.65
CA PRO A 242 -14.45 11.17 -12.30
C PRO A 242 -14.53 9.86 -11.50
N GLU A 243 -15.60 9.08 -11.65
CA GLU A 243 -15.76 7.80 -10.96
C GLU A 243 -14.67 6.80 -11.35
N ARG A 244 -14.30 6.75 -12.64
CA ARG A 244 -13.22 5.89 -13.14
C ARG A 244 -11.85 6.37 -12.71
N ASP A 245 -11.64 7.69 -12.71
CA ASP A 245 -10.36 8.27 -12.31
C ASP A 245 -10.12 8.03 -10.81
N ILE A 246 -11.15 8.15 -9.96
CA ILE A 246 -11.05 7.81 -8.53
C ILE A 246 -10.73 6.33 -8.35
N PHE A 247 -11.47 5.45 -9.01
CA PHE A 247 -11.25 4.01 -8.92
C PHE A 247 -9.83 3.62 -9.35
N ALA A 248 -9.34 4.18 -10.46
CA ALA A 248 -7.98 3.92 -10.93
C ALA A 248 -6.91 4.44 -9.94
N ALA A 249 -7.14 5.61 -9.30
CA ALA A 249 -6.25 6.14 -8.28
C ALA A 249 -6.21 5.24 -7.03
N GLU A 250 -7.38 4.78 -6.57
CA GLU A 250 -7.48 3.83 -5.45
C GLU A 250 -6.78 2.50 -5.78
N GLN A 251 -6.91 2.00 -7.01
CA GLN A 251 -6.21 0.79 -7.45
C GLN A 251 -4.69 0.99 -7.50
N ALA A 252 -4.21 2.15 -7.91
CA ALA A 252 -2.78 2.46 -7.91
C ALA A 252 -2.21 2.44 -6.48
N GLU A 253 -2.90 3.07 -5.53
CA GLU A 253 -2.51 3.05 -4.11
C GLU A 253 -2.56 1.65 -3.51
N TYR A 254 -3.61 0.89 -3.80
CA TYR A 254 -3.73 -0.50 -3.35
C TYR A 254 -2.56 -1.37 -3.81
N LEU A 255 -2.21 -1.31 -5.10
CA LEU A 255 -1.08 -2.09 -5.64
C LEU A 255 0.26 -1.65 -5.06
N ALA A 256 0.43 -0.35 -4.80
CA ALA A 256 1.63 0.16 -4.14
C ALA A 256 1.74 -0.35 -2.70
N GLN A 257 0.67 -0.27 -1.91
CA GLN A 257 0.64 -0.76 -0.53
C GLN A 257 0.82 -2.27 -0.46
N ALA A 258 0.15 -3.03 -1.32
CA ALA A 258 0.26 -4.48 -1.40
C ALA A 258 1.70 -4.98 -1.62
N SER A 259 2.56 -4.15 -2.22
CA SER A 259 3.99 -4.46 -2.43
C SER A 259 4.86 -4.27 -1.20
N ALA A 260 4.39 -3.56 -0.16
CA ALA A 260 5.19 -3.22 1.01
C ALA A 260 5.86 -4.42 1.72
N PRO A 261 5.18 -5.56 1.98
CA PRO A 261 5.80 -6.70 2.64
C PRO A 261 6.95 -7.32 1.84
N PHE A 262 6.77 -7.49 0.52
CA PHE A 262 7.84 -7.99 -0.35
C PHE A 262 9.02 -7.00 -0.38
N CYS A 263 8.75 -5.72 -0.58
CA CYS A 263 9.78 -4.67 -0.64
C CYS A 263 10.52 -4.47 0.68
N ALA A 264 9.86 -4.69 1.82
CA ALA A 264 10.50 -4.62 3.13
C ALA A 264 11.58 -5.71 3.30
N THR A 265 11.29 -6.95 2.90
CA THR A 265 12.29 -8.04 2.89
C THR A 265 13.36 -7.82 1.83
N LEU A 266 12.98 -7.36 0.64
CA LEU A 266 13.90 -7.02 -0.46
C LEU A 266 14.90 -5.92 -0.07
N LYS A 267 14.45 -4.88 0.65
CA LYS A 267 15.32 -3.84 1.21
C LYS A 267 16.41 -4.44 2.09
N VAL A 268 16.06 -5.38 2.98
CA VAL A 268 17.02 -6.09 3.83
C VAL A 268 18.02 -6.88 2.99
N ALA A 269 17.53 -7.68 2.05
CA ALA A 269 18.37 -8.49 1.18
C ALA A 269 19.32 -7.62 0.33
N ALA A 270 18.81 -6.56 -0.28
CA ALA A 270 19.61 -5.63 -1.08
C ALA A 270 20.74 -4.95 -0.28
N CYS A 271 20.50 -4.67 1.00
CA CYS A 271 21.50 -4.08 1.90
C CYS A 271 22.58 -5.06 2.33
N TRP A 272 22.23 -6.30 2.67
CA TRP A 272 23.11 -7.20 3.43
C TRP A 272 23.27 -8.60 2.82
N GLY A 273 22.44 -8.98 1.86
CA GLY A 273 22.51 -10.30 1.21
C GLY A 273 23.77 -10.50 0.35
N THR A 274 24.12 -11.75 0.13
CA THR A 274 25.11 -12.17 -0.88
C THR A 274 24.40 -12.49 -2.21
N ALA A 275 25.13 -12.57 -3.32
CA ALA A 275 24.57 -12.87 -4.63
C ALA A 275 23.74 -14.18 -4.64
N GLU A 276 24.17 -15.20 -3.89
CA GLU A 276 23.44 -16.47 -3.74
C GLU A 276 22.14 -16.28 -2.96
N GLN A 277 22.20 -15.55 -1.85
CA GLN A 277 21.03 -15.29 -1.00
C GLN A 277 19.99 -14.41 -1.68
N LEU A 278 20.37 -13.63 -2.70
CA LEU A 278 19.47 -12.73 -3.43
C LEU A 278 18.58 -13.45 -4.46
N GLN A 279 18.89 -14.70 -4.80
CA GLN A 279 18.19 -15.41 -5.89
C GLN A 279 16.66 -15.50 -5.70
N PRO A 280 16.10 -15.72 -4.49
CA PRO A 280 14.65 -15.72 -4.29
C PRO A 280 13.99 -14.39 -4.68
N TRP A 281 14.61 -13.26 -4.31
CA TRP A 281 14.08 -11.93 -4.65
C TRP A 281 14.28 -11.59 -6.13
N ALA A 282 15.43 -11.95 -6.72
CA ALA A 282 15.67 -11.79 -8.14
C ALA A 282 14.63 -12.58 -8.96
N GLY A 283 14.39 -13.83 -8.60
CA GLY A 283 13.32 -14.65 -9.15
C GLY A 283 11.93 -14.06 -8.92
N GLY A 284 11.71 -13.47 -7.75
CA GLY A 284 10.47 -12.77 -7.40
C GLY A 284 10.21 -11.56 -8.29
N ILE A 285 11.21 -10.70 -8.49
CA ILE A 285 11.12 -9.54 -9.40
C ILE A 285 10.83 -10.00 -10.82
N HIS A 286 11.51 -11.05 -11.28
CA HIS A 286 11.25 -11.66 -12.60
C HIS A 286 9.80 -12.13 -12.74
N GLN A 287 9.28 -12.88 -11.76
CA GLN A 287 7.91 -13.41 -11.79
C GLN A 287 6.86 -12.30 -11.75
N LEU A 288 7.04 -11.28 -10.88
CA LEU A 288 6.17 -10.11 -10.80
C LEU A 288 6.15 -9.34 -12.12
N SER A 289 7.32 -9.13 -12.71
CA SER A 289 7.45 -8.46 -14.01
C SER A 289 6.75 -9.25 -15.11
N SER A 290 6.97 -10.55 -15.18
CA SER A 290 6.31 -11.43 -16.15
C SER A 290 4.78 -11.41 -15.98
N ALA A 291 4.29 -11.36 -14.74
CA ALA A 291 2.86 -11.23 -14.46
C ALA A 291 2.33 -9.86 -14.86
N ALA A 292 3.06 -8.77 -14.59
CA ALA A 292 2.64 -7.39 -14.89
C ALA A 292 2.54 -7.12 -16.41
N TYR A 293 3.47 -7.67 -17.19
CA TYR A 293 3.53 -7.48 -18.64
C TYR A 293 2.76 -8.53 -19.45
N LYS A 294 2.04 -9.42 -18.78
CA LYS A 294 1.18 -10.39 -19.45
C LYS A 294 0.03 -9.69 -20.17
N ILE A 295 -0.20 -10.04 -21.45
CA ILE A 295 -1.35 -9.53 -22.20
C ILE A 295 -2.64 -10.04 -21.57
N ARG A 296 -3.57 -9.15 -21.31
CA ARG A 296 -4.89 -9.43 -20.73
C ARG A 296 -5.99 -8.74 -21.51
N PRO A 297 -7.19 -9.34 -21.61
CA PRO A 297 -8.37 -8.62 -22.07
C PRO A 297 -8.82 -7.66 -20.95
N GLY A 298 -9.03 -6.38 -21.27
CA GLY A 298 -9.49 -5.43 -20.27
C GLY A 298 -9.18 -3.97 -20.64
N ASN A 299 -9.09 -3.12 -19.65
CA ASN A 299 -8.76 -1.71 -19.83
C ASN A 299 -7.24 -1.51 -19.74
N GLU A 300 -6.64 -0.90 -20.77
CA GLU A 300 -5.20 -0.66 -20.83
C GLU A 300 -4.70 0.22 -19.68
N ASP A 301 -5.46 1.24 -19.26
CA ASP A 301 -5.07 2.14 -18.18
C ASP A 301 -4.91 1.39 -16.85
N LEU A 302 -5.84 0.45 -16.56
CA LEU A 302 -5.71 -0.41 -15.38
C LEU A 302 -4.56 -1.41 -15.50
N HIS A 303 -4.27 -1.89 -16.72
CA HIS A 303 -3.16 -2.82 -16.94
C HIS A 303 -1.79 -2.15 -16.75
N LEU A 304 -1.68 -0.84 -17.01
CA LEU A 304 -0.48 -0.08 -16.68
C LEU A 304 -0.21 -0.10 -15.18
N LEU A 305 -1.25 0.04 -14.35
CA LEU A 305 -1.11 0.02 -12.88
C LEU A 305 -0.51 -1.29 -12.35
N LEU A 306 -0.71 -2.42 -13.03
CA LEU A 306 -0.15 -3.72 -12.62
C LEU A 306 1.40 -3.73 -12.62
N ARG A 307 2.05 -2.74 -13.24
CA ARG A 307 3.50 -2.56 -13.26
C ARG A 307 4.03 -1.87 -11.99
N ILE A 308 3.17 -1.28 -11.16
CA ILE A 308 3.53 -0.57 -9.94
C ILE A 308 4.37 -1.42 -8.98
N PRO A 309 3.99 -2.68 -8.62
CA PRO A 309 4.79 -3.50 -7.72
C PRO A 309 6.20 -3.78 -8.25
N THR A 310 6.34 -4.00 -9.56
CA THR A 310 7.65 -4.21 -10.20
C THR A 310 8.52 -2.94 -10.11
N LEU A 311 7.96 -1.78 -10.44
CA LEU A 311 8.67 -0.51 -10.36
C LEU A 311 9.14 -0.22 -8.94
N ILE A 312 8.26 -0.39 -7.94
CA ILE A 312 8.59 -0.16 -6.53
C ILE A 312 9.68 -1.14 -6.06
N ALA A 313 9.64 -2.41 -6.50
CA ALA A 313 10.68 -3.38 -6.17
C ALA A 313 12.05 -3.00 -6.76
N ILE A 314 12.09 -2.55 -8.02
CA ILE A 314 13.31 -2.05 -8.68
C ILE A 314 13.87 -0.85 -7.91
N LEU A 315 13.03 0.14 -7.60
CA LEU A 315 13.44 1.32 -6.86
C LEU A 315 13.91 0.97 -5.45
N THR A 316 13.19 0.08 -4.74
CA THR A 316 13.59 -0.41 -3.41
C THR A 316 14.98 -1.04 -3.44
N SER A 317 15.23 -1.95 -4.40
CA SER A 317 16.55 -2.57 -4.60
C SER A 317 17.62 -1.51 -4.85
N THR A 318 17.33 -0.57 -5.74
CA THR A 318 18.32 0.43 -6.17
C THR A 318 18.65 1.42 -5.06
N ILE A 319 17.66 1.95 -4.35
CA ILE A 319 17.86 2.86 -3.21
C ILE A 319 18.69 2.18 -2.11
N ALA A 320 18.32 0.94 -1.73
CA ALA A 320 19.01 0.19 -0.70
C ALA A 320 20.47 -0.12 -1.08
N THR A 321 20.73 -0.52 -2.33
CA THR A 321 22.07 -0.84 -2.84
C THR A 321 22.94 0.42 -2.98
N ILE A 322 22.41 1.55 -3.40
CA ILE A 322 23.14 2.83 -3.43
C ILE A 322 23.54 3.24 -2.02
N TYR A 323 22.61 3.20 -1.08
CA TYR A 323 22.86 3.57 0.33
C TYR A 323 23.99 2.73 0.93
N LYS A 324 23.98 1.42 0.70
CA LYS A 324 25.00 0.48 1.19
C LYS A 324 26.20 0.30 0.26
N LYS A 325 26.20 0.95 -0.90
CA LYS A 325 27.24 0.82 -1.95
C LYS A 325 27.41 -0.63 -2.44
N ARG A 326 26.31 -1.39 -2.46
CA ARG A 326 26.26 -2.80 -2.88
C ARG A 326 25.86 -2.90 -4.37
N TRP A 327 26.75 -2.44 -5.24
CA TRP A 327 26.52 -2.44 -6.69
C TRP A 327 26.40 -3.85 -7.29
N ASP A 328 27.06 -4.82 -6.67
CA ASP A 328 26.93 -6.25 -6.95
C ASP A 328 25.48 -6.74 -6.77
N ASN A 329 24.84 -6.32 -5.68
CA ASN A 329 23.45 -6.66 -5.41
C ASN A 329 22.48 -6.00 -6.42
N LEU A 330 22.75 -4.74 -6.84
CA LEU A 330 21.98 -4.08 -7.88
C LEU A 330 22.06 -4.86 -9.20
N LYS A 331 23.25 -5.33 -9.57
CA LYS A 331 23.43 -6.15 -10.76
C LYS A 331 22.53 -7.40 -10.71
N THR A 332 22.61 -8.17 -9.64
CA THR A 332 21.86 -9.43 -9.46
C THR A 332 20.33 -9.19 -9.44
N LEU A 333 19.86 -8.18 -8.70
CA LEU A 333 18.43 -7.97 -8.49
C LEU A 333 17.73 -7.32 -9.69
N VAL A 334 18.42 -6.47 -10.44
CA VAL A 334 17.78 -5.61 -11.43
C VAL A 334 18.40 -5.75 -12.83
N VAL A 335 19.74 -5.65 -12.95
CA VAL A 335 20.38 -5.52 -14.26
C VAL A 335 20.39 -6.82 -15.05
N ASP A 336 20.59 -7.95 -14.36
CA ASP A 336 20.65 -9.27 -14.97
C ASP A 336 19.23 -9.86 -15.25
N GLN A 337 18.17 -9.09 -15.00
CA GLN A 337 16.80 -9.55 -15.19
C GLN A 337 16.32 -9.30 -16.62
N ALA A 338 15.90 -10.38 -17.29
CA ALA A 338 15.26 -10.33 -18.59
C ALA A 338 13.96 -11.12 -18.54
N ILE A 339 12.91 -10.63 -19.19
CA ILE A 339 11.60 -11.27 -19.22
C ILE A 339 11.15 -11.58 -20.65
N SER A 340 10.41 -12.66 -20.81
CA SER A 340 9.76 -13.01 -22.07
C SER A 340 8.41 -12.30 -22.17
N ILE A 341 8.23 -11.52 -23.23
CA ILE A 341 6.97 -10.87 -23.55
C ILE A 341 6.37 -11.54 -24.77
N SER A 342 5.07 -11.87 -24.73
CA SER A 342 4.37 -12.65 -25.76
C SER A 342 4.47 -12.09 -27.20
N GLN A 343 4.86 -10.84 -27.35
CA GLN A 343 5.00 -10.15 -28.65
C GLN A 343 6.44 -10.10 -29.17
N ARG A 344 7.41 -10.62 -28.41
CA ARG A 344 8.82 -10.62 -28.79
C ARG A 344 9.41 -12.01 -28.74
N GLU A 345 10.15 -12.38 -29.77
CA GLU A 345 10.80 -13.69 -29.88
C GLU A 345 11.98 -13.86 -28.88
N VAL A 346 12.60 -12.74 -28.48
CA VAL A 346 13.77 -12.72 -27.60
C VAL A 346 13.38 -12.08 -26.26
N PRO A 347 13.87 -12.60 -25.14
CA PRO A 347 13.69 -11.96 -23.83
C PRO A 347 14.21 -10.50 -23.84
N VAL A 348 13.48 -9.62 -23.18
CA VAL A 348 13.78 -8.19 -23.11
C VAL A 348 14.36 -7.87 -21.76
N GLN A 349 15.38 -7.03 -21.71
CA GLN A 349 15.95 -6.56 -20.45
C GLN A 349 14.90 -5.77 -19.67
N LEU A 350 14.80 -6.03 -18.37
CA LEU A 350 13.77 -5.44 -17.51
C LEU A 350 13.79 -3.91 -17.55
N LEU A 351 14.97 -3.29 -17.54
CA LEU A 351 15.13 -1.83 -17.57
C LEU A 351 14.78 -1.18 -18.92
N GLU A 352 14.66 -1.96 -20.00
CA GLU A 352 14.22 -1.42 -21.29
C GLU A 352 12.72 -1.15 -21.36
N ILE A 353 11.95 -1.85 -20.54
CA ILE A 353 10.47 -1.83 -20.57
C ILE A 353 9.84 -1.25 -19.31
N THR A 354 10.60 -1.17 -18.23
CA THR A 354 10.14 -0.56 -16.97
C THR A 354 10.58 0.90 -16.90
N GLY A 355 9.76 1.71 -16.24
CA GLY A 355 10.11 3.08 -15.96
C GLY A 355 8.99 3.81 -15.24
N ILE A 356 9.29 5.00 -14.76
CA ILE A 356 8.38 5.79 -13.93
C ILE A 356 7.11 6.18 -14.69
N TYR A 357 7.20 6.44 -16.00
CA TYR A 357 6.07 6.84 -16.84
C TYR A 357 5.30 5.66 -17.45
N GLU A 358 5.71 4.43 -17.16
CA GLU A 358 5.09 3.24 -17.75
C GLU A 358 3.98 2.62 -16.87
N ILE A 359 3.68 3.25 -15.73
CA ILE A 359 2.77 2.69 -14.72
C ILE A 359 1.36 3.27 -14.77
N MET A 360 1.17 4.44 -15.37
CA MET A 360 -0.13 5.11 -15.51
C MET A 360 -0.06 6.27 -16.50
N ASP A 361 -1.21 6.78 -16.91
CA ASP A 361 -1.26 8.02 -17.68
C ASP A 361 -1.01 9.25 -16.79
N ARG A 362 -0.51 10.32 -17.41
CA ARG A 362 -0.10 11.54 -16.71
C ARG A 362 -1.26 12.29 -16.04
N ASN A 363 -2.49 12.16 -16.51
CA ASN A 363 -3.64 12.83 -15.88
C ASN A 363 -3.95 12.14 -14.56
N LEU A 364 -3.98 10.81 -14.55
CA LEU A 364 -4.16 10.02 -13.33
C LEU A 364 -3.04 10.31 -12.33
N ALA A 365 -1.79 10.33 -12.76
CA ALA A 365 -0.65 10.65 -11.91
C ALA A 365 -0.77 12.04 -11.27
N ASN A 366 -1.25 13.05 -12.02
CA ASN A 366 -1.50 14.37 -11.47
C ASN A 366 -2.66 14.40 -10.47
N VAL A 367 -3.68 13.57 -10.63
CA VAL A 367 -4.77 13.42 -9.65
C VAL A 367 -4.22 12.86 -8.35
N ILE A 368 -3.45 11.77 -8.41
CA ILE A 368 -2.85 11.12 -7.24
C ILE A 368 -1.88 12.07 -6.54
N TRP A 369 -0.99 12.71 -7.29
CA TRP A 369 -0.04 13.68 -6.75
C TRP A 369 -0.74 14.84 -6.01
N ARG A 370 -1.80 15.44 -6.58
CA ARG A 370 -2.56 16.51 -5.93
C ARG A 370 -3.23 16.04 -4.65
N ALA A 371 -3.77 14.82 -4.65
CA ALA A 371 -4.41 14.26 -3.47
C ALA A 371 -3.39 14.08 -2.33
N GLN A 372 -2.26 13.49 -2.62
CA GLN A 372 -1.25 13.15 -1.61
C GLN A 372 -0.44 14.36 -1.13
N VAL A 373 0.02 15.20 -2.04
CA VAL A 373 0.81 16.40 -1.68
C VAL A 373 -0.10 17.53 -1.21
N GLY A 374 -1.29 17.66 -1.80
CA GLY A 374 -2.28 18.67 -1.41
C GLY A 374 -3.12 18.28 -0.18
N GLY A 375 -3.07 17.01 0.26
CA GLY A 375 -3.84 16.51 1.41
C GLY A 375 -5.36 16.58 1.20
N VAL A 376 -5.81 16.52 -0.06
CA VAL A 376 -7.22 16.60 -0.44
C VAL A 376 -7.76 15.24 -0.89
N SER A 377 -9.07 15.06 -0.92
CA SER A 377 -9.68 13.86 -1.49
C SER A 377 -9.41 13.74 -3.00
N PHE A 378 -9.46 12.52 -3.54
CA PHE A 378 -9.37 12.32 -5.01
C PHE A 378 -10.43 13.11 -5.77
N GLN A 379 -11.62 13.23 -5.20
CA GLN A 379 -12.71 13.99 -5.81
C GLN A 379 -12.37 15.48 -5.95
N GLU A 380 -11.76 16.10 -4.93
CA GLU A 380 -11.28 17.48 -4.98
C GLU A 380 -10.08 17.63 -5.92
N ALA A 381 -9.16 16.65 -5.90
CA ALA A 381 -8.01 16.62 -6.80
C ALA A 381 -8.40 16.58 -8.29
N ILE A 382 -9.48 15.87 -8.65
CA ILE A 382 -10.00 15.82 -10.02
C ILE A 382 -10.61 17.18 -10.43
N GLN A 383 -11.30 17.87 -9.52
CA GLN A 383 -11.90 19.17 -9.79
C GLN A 383 -10.85 20.26 -9.98
N ASN A 384 -9.71 20.16 -9.31
CA ASN A 384 -8.63 21.13 -9.38
C ASN A 384 -7.68 20.84 -10.54
N LYS A 385 -8.14 21.09 -11.78
CA LYS A 385 -7.35 20.86 -13.00
C LYS A 385 -6.22 21.90 -13.26
N ARG A 386 -6.11 22.95 -12.45
CA ARG A 386 -5.17 24.05 -12.69
C ARG A 386 -3.74 23.74 -12.26
N THR A 387 -3.55 22.83 -11.33
CA THR A 387 -2.23 22.49 -10.80
C THR A 387 -1.72 21.20 -11.47
N HIS A 388 -0.74 21.33 -12.32
CA HIS A 388 -0.03 20.20 -12.95
C HIS A 388 1.40 20.15 -12.45
N HIS A 389 1.85 18.98 -12.05
CA HIS A 389 3.26 18.73 -11.80
C HIS A 389 3.95 18.21 -13.05
N PHE A 390 5.24 18.51 -13.19
CA PHE A 390 5.98 18.09 -14.37
C PHE A 390 6.32 16.59 -14.37
N THR A 391 6.57 16.03 -13.17
CA THR A 391 6.92 14.62 -12.95
C THR A 391 6.04 14.01 -11.84
N PRO A 392 4.69 13.99 -12.00
CA PRO A 392 3.79 13.63 -10.91
C PRO A 392 3.95 12.18 -10.46
N GLU A 393 4.24 11.25 -11.38
CA GLU A 393 4.48 9.84 -11.11
C GLU A 393 5.69 9.67 -10.16
N ALA A 394 6.80 10.31 -10.51
CA ALA A 394 8.03 10.23 -9.73
C ALA A 394 7.89 10.86 -8.34
N GLU A 395 7.18 11.98 -8.24
CA GLU A 395 6.91 12.62 -6.95
C GLU A 395 6.00 11.77 -6.06
N TRP A 396 4.97 11.19 -6.64
CA TRP A 396 4.10 10.28 -5.90
C TRP A 396 4.88 9.08 -5.35
N ILE A 397 5.61 8.38 -6.20
CA ILE A 397 6.40 7.20 -5.80
C ILE A 397 7.45 7.58 -4.74
N ASN A 398 8.17 8.69 -4.93
CA ASN A 398 9.11 9.18 -3.93
C ASN A 398 8.45 9.45 -2.58
N HIS A 399 7.31 10.15 -2.58
CA HIS A 399 6.56 10.45 -1.37
C HIS A 399 6.06 9.16 -0.69
N PHE A 400 5.47 8.26 -1.48
CA PHE A 400 4.90 7.00 -1.01
C PHE A 400 5.96 6.08 -0.38
N MET A 401 7.12 5.94 -1.02
CA MET A 401 8.19 5.05 -0.54
C MET A 401 9.02 5.63 0.60
N SER A 402 9.03 6.95 0.79
CA SER A 402 9.91 7.61 1.76
C SER A 402 9.87 7.00 3.17
N PRO A 403 8.69 6.74 3.78
CA PRO A 403 8.63 6.17 5.13
C PRO A 403 9.27 4.79 5.24
N TRP A 404 9.36 4.06 4.15
CA TRP A 404 9.95 2.71 4.15
C TRP A 404 11.47 2.71 4.38
N PHE A 405 12.12 3.87 4.27
CA PHE A 405 13.56 4.04 4.41
C PHE A 405 13.98 4.81 5.66
N ASP A 406 13.04 5.21 6.52
CA ASP A 406 13.32 5.96 7.75
C ASP A 406 14.27 5.23 8.71
N ASP A 407 14.36 3.90 8.62
CA ASP A 407 15.31 3.07 9.36
C ASP A 407 16.72 3.03 8.76
N LEU A 408 16.91 3.54 7.54
CA LEU A 408 18.20 3.54 6.84
C LEU A 408 18.81 4.93 6.74
N VAL A 409 18.01 5.94 6.36
CA VAL A 409 18.47 7.30 6.08
C VAL A 409 18.24 8.22 7.27
N ALA A 410 19.10 9.23 7.43
CA ALA A 410 19.01 10.15 8.56
C ALA A 410 17.96 11.27 8.36
N SER A 411 17.59 11.56 7.12
CA SER A 411 16.61 12.62 6.81
C SER A 411 15.92 12.41 5.47
N LYS A 412 14.82 13.14 5.28
CA LYS A 412 14.10 13.17 4.00
C LYS A 412 14.96 13.70 2.86
N GLU A 413 15.85 14.66 3.10
CA GLU A 413 16.75 15.23 2.11
C GLU A 413 17.80 14.20 1.66
N GLU A 414 18.29 13.38 2.57
CA GLU A 414 19.19 12.27 2.24
C GLU A 414 18.46 11.23 1.39
N TYR A 415 17.24 10.85 1.80
CA TYR A 415 16.41 9.95 1.00
C TYR A 415 16.17 10.48 -0.41
N ASP A 416 15.75 11.75 -0.54
CA ASP A 416 15.50 12.40 -1.82
C ASP A 416 16.74 12.40 -2.71
N THR A 417 17.91 12.65 -2.14
CA THR A 417 19.18 12.59 -2.87
C THR A 417 19.49 11.19 -3.39
N ILE A 418 19.22 10.16 -2.58
CA ILE A 418 19.46 8.76 -2.98
C ILE A 418 18.43 8.33 -4.02
N PHE A 419 17.18 8.74 -3.88
CA PHE A 419 16.13 8.45 -4.85
C PHE A 419 16.46 9.06 -6.22
N ASP A 420 16.87 10.33 -6.26
CA ASP A 420 17.27 11.01 -7.49
C ASP A 420 18.50 10.33 -8.15
N LYS A 421 19.45 9.83 -7.35
CA LYS A 421 20.57 8.99 -7.84
C LYS A 421 20.09 7.64 -8.37
N ALA A 422 19.06 7.04 -7.74
CA ALA A 422 18.49 5.79 -8.19
C ALA A 422 17.83 5.92 -9.56
N GLU A 423 17.08 6.99 -9.81
CA GLU A 423 16.53 7.28 -11.14
C GLU A 423 17.64 7.38 -12.19
N VAL A 424 18.67 8.16 -11.91
CA VAL A 424 19.76 8.39 -12.87
C VAL A 424 20.54 7.12 -13.16
N ILE A 425 20.93 6.33 -12.15
CA ILE A 425 21.68 5.09 -12.41
C ILE A 425 20.86 4.06 -13.18
N LEU A 426 19.55 3.93 -12.87
CA LEU A 426 18.65 3.06 -13.63
C LEU A 426 18.53 3.52 -15.09
N GLY A 427 18.43 4.82 -15.31
CA GLY A 427 18.43 5.40 -16.66
C GLY A 427 19.73 5.16 -17.43
N LEU A 428 20.87 5.28 -16.76
CA LEU A 428 22.18 4.98 -17.34
C LEU A 428 22.31 3.51 -17.72
N LEU A 429 21.88 2.60 -16.84
CA LEU A 429 21.91 1.15 -17.09
C LEU A 429 20.94 0.74 -18.20
N SER A 430 19.74 1.33 -18.23
CA SER A 430 18.79 1.16 -19.34
C SER A 430 19.39 1.64 -20.67
N THR A 431 20.04 2.81 -20.67
CA THR A 431 20.71 3.35 -21.87
C THR A 431 21.83 2.44 -22.34
N ASP A 432 22.66 1.92 -21.43
CA ASP A 432 23.73 0.95 -21.75
C ASP A 432 23.17 -0.33 -22.37
N GLN A 433 22.10 -0.89 -21.84
CA GLN A 433 21.43 -2.07 -22.38
C GLN A 433 20.90 -1.84 -23.79
N ILE A 434 20.22 -0.71 -24.01
CA ILE A 434 19.68 -0.33 -25.31
C ILE A 434 20.80 -0.12 -26.33
N ILE A 435 21.89 0.57 -25.99
CA ILE A 435 23.04 0.76 -26.88
C ILE A 435 23.68 -0.58 -27.23
N SER A 436 23.80 -1.47 -26.25
CA SER A 436 24.47 -2.79 -26.43
C SER A 436 23.64 -3.80 -27.22
N SER A 437 22.30 -3.64 -27.25
CA SER A 437 21.39 -4.52 -28.00
C SER A 437 21.19 -4.10 -29.47
N ARG A 438 21.63 -2.90 -29.85
CA ARG A 438 21.43 -2.36 -31.20
C ARG A 438 22.25 -3.10 -32.27
N THR A 439 21.57 -3.47 -33.35
CA THR A 439 22.22 -3.88 -34.59
C THR A 439 22.83 -2.67 -35.34
N THR A 440 23.79 -2.90 -36.22
CA THR A 440 24.48 -1.87 -36.97
C THR A 440 23.52 -1.00 -37.84
N GLU A 441 22.39 -1.60 -38.27
CA GLU A 441 21.36 -0.90 -39.04
C GLU A 441 20.47 0.01 -38.19
N GLU A 442 20.28 -0.31 -36.90
CA GLU A 442 19.50 0.47 -35.97
C GLU A 442 20.27 1.64 -35.36
N GLN A 443 21.59 1.60 -35.42
CA GLN A 443 22.46 2.71 -34.93
C GLN A 443 22.23 4.03 -35.70
N ASN A 444 21.69 3.94 -36.93
CA ASN A 444 21.40 5.11 -37.78
C ASN A 444 19.95 5.64 -37.67
N ARG A 445 19.09 4.97 -36.90
CA ARG A 445 17.74 5.51 -36.62
C ARG A 445 17.79 6.41 -35.41
N GLU A 446 17.21 7.61 -35.53
CA GLU A 446 17.04 8.52 -34.40
C GLU A 446 16.49 7.77 -33.21
N PHE A 447 17.17 7.92 -32.07
CA PHE A 447 16.81 7.35 -30.81
C PHE A 447 15.36 7.70 -30.49
N ARG A 448 14.42 6.76 -30.62
CA ARG A 448 13.09 6.92 -30.08
C ARG A 448 13.26 6.89 -28.56
N TYR A 449 13.18 8.07 -27.98
CA TYR A 449 13.42 8.38 -26.59
C TYR A 449 12.77 7.36 -25.65
N SER A 450 13.57 6.48 -25.07
CA SER A 450 13.18 5.78 -23.87
C SER A 450 13.29 6.78 -22.71
N THR A 451 12.20 7.48 -22.42
CA THR A 451 12.15 8.49 -21.34
C THR A 451 11.81 7.86 -19.99
N HIS A 452 11.88 6.54 -19.89
CA HIS A 452 11.34 5.77 -18.79
C HIS A 452 11.85 6.16 -17.39
N TRP A 453 13.09 6.67 -17.32
CA TRP A 453 13.77 6.97 -16.05
C TRP A 453 14.07 8.45 -15.81
N PHE A 454 13.43 9.35 -16.52
CA PHE A 454 13.62 10.80 -16.36
C PHE A 454 12.54 11.38 -15.44
N GLY A 455 12.65 11.13 -14.13
CA GLY A 455 11.69 11.59 -13.14
C GLY A 455 12.12 12.89 -12.42
N ARG A 456 12.13 12.83 -11.10
CA ARG A 456 12.44 13.95 -10.19
C ARG A 456 13.80 14.60 -10.46
N SER A 457 14.80 13.79 -10.83
CA SER A 457 16.16 14.26 -11.14
C SER A 457 16.19 15.35 -12.21
N THR A 458 15.21 15.39 -13.12
CA THR A 458 15.16 16.39 -14.20
C THR A 458 14.74 17.78 -13.72
N ARG A 459 14.12 17.93 -12.55
CA ARG A 459 13.69 19.22 -11.99
C ARG A 459 14.80 20.00 -11.27
N LEU A 460 15.92 19.34 -10.92
CA LEU A 460 16.95 19.87 -10.03
C LEU A 460 17.80 20.98 -10.67
N LEU A 461 17.90 21.01 -11.99
CA LEU A 461 18.72 22.01 -12.71
C LEU A 461 18.37 23.48 -12.42
N ARG A 462 17.14 23.76 -11.97
CA ARG A 462 16.75 25.14 -11.62
C ARG A 462 17.21 25.57 -10.23
N ARG A 463 17.55 24.63 -9.34
CA ARG A 463 17.89 24.91 -7.93
C ARG A 463 19.36 24.69 -7.59
N TYR A 464 20.03 23.75 -8.25
CA TYR A 464 21.39 23.34 -7.88
C TYR A 464 22.31 23.28 -9.09
N GLN A 465 23.55 23.69 -8.89
CA GLN A 465 24.60 23.61 -9.94
C GLN A 465 25.07 22.16 -10.18
N THR A 466 24.79 21.24 -9.26
CA THR A 466 25.24 19.83 -9.33
C THR A 466 24.03 18.91 -9.44
N THR A 467 23.93 18.16 -10.51
CA THR A 467 22.89 17.15 -10.74
C THR A 467 23.41 15.75 -10.40
N PRO A 468 22.54 14.75 -10.13
CA PRO A 468 23.00 13.37 -9.94
C PRO A 468 23.81 12.82 -11.10
N ILE A 469 23.53 13.23 -12.35
CA ILE A 469 24.29 12.80 -13.52
C ILE A 469 25.72 13.37 -13.52
N THR A 470 25.92 14.63 -13.14
CA THR A 470 27.26 15.22 -13.03
C THR A 470 28.09 14.53 -11.95
N ILE A 471 27.45 14.08 -10.87
CA ILE A 471 28.12 13.30 -9.83
C ILE A 471 28.67 11.98 -10.40
N PHE A 472 27.89 11.24 -11.16
CA PHE A 472 28.34 9.98 -11.78
C PHE A 472 29.42 10.21 -12.85
N ILE A 473 29.33 11.27 -13.63
CA ILE A 473 30.36 11.67 -14.59
C ILE A 473 31.69 11.96 -13.86
N ASP A 474 31.66 12.74 -12.79
CA ASP A 474 32.84 13.08 -12.00
C ASP A 474 33.44 11.86 -11.30
N GLU A 475 32.59 10.97 -10.78
CA GLU A 475 33.03 9.72 -10.16
C GLU A 475 33.74 8.82 -11.18
N LEU A 476 33.15 8.61 -12.37
CA LEU A 476 33.77 7.81 -13.42
C LEU A 476 35.08 8.42 -13.89
N ASN A 477 35.12 9.73 -14.14
CA ASN A 477 36.33 10.44 -14.60
C ASN A 477 37.48 10.35 -13.61
N ARG A 478 37.20 10.40 -12.30
CA ARG A 478 38.21 10.29 -11.24
C ARG A 478 38.67 8.85 -11.02
N GLN A 479 37.78 7.87 -11.08
CA GLN A 479 38.03 6.50 -10.65
C GLN A 479 38.30 5.55 -11.83
N ARG A 480 37.85 5.90 -13.03
CA ARG A 480 38.05 5.10 -14.25
C ARG A 480 37.59 3.64 -14.03
N THR A 481 38.44 2.67 -14.37
CA THR A 481 38.20 1.24 -14.17
C THR A 481 38.01 0.85 -12.69
N GLN A 482 38.41 1.71 -11.75
CA GLN A 482 38.21 1.50 -10.31
C GLN A 482 36.85 1.98 -9.79
N TRP A 483 36.02 2.58 -10.62
CA TRP A 483 34.69 3.03 -10.24
C TRP A 483 33.85 1.85 -9.73
N PRO A 484 33.28 1.92 -8.48
CA PRO A 484 32.63 0.79 -7.85
C PRO A 484 31.53 0.11 -8.68
N PRO A 485 30.65 0.83 -9.42
CA PRO A 485 29.72 0.21 -10.33
C PRO A 485 30.39 -0.67 -11.41
N LEU A 486 31.51 -0.24 -12.00
CA LEU A 486 32.24 -1.05 -12.99
C LEU A 486 32.84 -2.30 -12.36
N LYS A 487 33.44 -2.18 -11.16
CA LYS A 487 33.99 -3.34 -10.43
C LYS A 487 32.93 -4.39 -10.10
N ALA A 488 31.70 -3.95 -9.87
CA ALA A 488 30.56 -4.83 -9.65
C ALA A 488 30.01 -5.46 -10.96
N GLY A 489 30.59 -5.11 -12.10
CA GLY A 489 30.18 -5.63 -13.41
C GLY A 489 29.02 -4.90 -14.05
N LEU A 490 28.56 -3.76 -13.50
CA LEU A 490 27.62 -2.89 -14.20
C LEU A 490 28.30 -2.34 -15.48
N PHE A 491 27.51 -2.02 -16.49
CA PHE A 491 27.99 -1.66 -17.83
C PHE A 491 28.92 -2.73 -18.46
N GLY A 492 28.70 -4.01 -18.09
CA GLY A 492 29.58 -5.11 -18.49
C GLY A 492 31.02 -4.98 -17.98
N GLY A 493 31.27 -4.21 -16.91
CA GLY A 493 32.60 -3.90 -16.38
C GLY A 493 33.45 -3.01 -17.29
N SER A 494 32.85 -2.40 -18.32
CA SER A 494 33.54 -1.63 -19.37
C SER A 494 33.43 -0.11 -19.14
N GLU A 495 34.57 0.56 -18.97
CA GLU A 495 34.64 2.02 -18.89
C GLU A 495 34.11 2.67 -20.18
N GLN A 496 34.38 2.06 -21.33
CA GLN A 496 33.91 2.55 -22.62
C GLN A 496 32.38 2.53 -22.72
N ARG A 497 31.73 1.43 -22.27
CA ARG A 497 30.27 1.32 -22.25
C ARG A 497 29.66 2.34 -21.27
N ALA A 498 30.21 2.47 -20.07
CA ALA A 498 29.75 3.46 -19.10
C ALA A 498 29.85 4.88 -19.63
N THR A 499 30.97 5.24 -20.29
CA THR A 499 31.16 6.57 -20.90
C THR A 499 30.14 6.82 -22.03
N ALA A 500 29.89 5.83 -22.87
CA ALA A 500 28.90 5.95 -23.96
C ALA A 500 27.49 6.13 -23.41
N ALA A 501 27.10 5.35 -22.37
CA ALA A 501 25.80 5.46 -21.73
C ALA A 501 25.62 6.82 -21.04
N LEU A 502 26.64 7.31 -20.32
CA LEU A 502 26.61 8.62 -19.68
C LEU A 502 26.43 9.76 -20.70
N LYS A 503 27.16 9.73 -21.81
CA LYS A 503 27.08 10.74 -22.86
C LYS A 503 25.68 10.79 -23.48
N GLU A 504 25.14 9.63 -23.87
CA GLU A 504 23.82 9.55 -24.52
C GLU A 504 22.71 9.97 -23.52
N TYR A 505 22.78 9.51 -22.27
CA TYR A 505 21.82 9.87 -21.24
C TYR A 505 21.86 11.37 -20.92
N GLU A 506 23.05 11.98 -20.83
CA GLU A 506 23.22 13.41 -20.60
C GLU A 506 22.64 14.26 -21.75
N GLU A 507 22.84 13.86 -23.00
CA GLU A 507 22.24 14.52 -24.15
C GLU A 507 20.71 14.51 -24.11
N LEU A 508 20.12 13.35 -23.74
CA LEU A 508 18.67 13.21 -23.55
C LEU A 508 18.16 14.03 -22.37
N PHE A 509 18.86 13.98 -21.25
CA PHE A 509 18.55 14.74 -20.05
C PHE A 509 18.49 16.25 -20.34
N ASN A 510 19.49 16.78 -21.04
CA ASN A 510 19.53 18.18 -21.42
C ASN A 510 18.41 18.57 -22.41
N LYS A 511 18.04 17.69 -23.35
CA LYS A 511 16.90 17.91 -24.26
C LYS A 511 15.56 17.97 -23.51
N ILE A 512 15.36 17.08 -22.50
CA ILE A 512 14.15 17.06 -21.68
C ILE A 512 14.03 18.35 -20.88
N ILE A 513 15.10 18.76 -20.20
CA ILE A 513 15.12 19.99 -19.41
C ILE A 513 14.86 21.23 -20.30
N ALA A 514 15.49 21.31 -21.45
CA ALA A 514 15.26 22.42 -22.38
C ALA A 514 13.78 22.53 -22.78
N ARG A 515 13.07 21.42 -22.92
CA ARG A 515 11.62 21.41 -23.19
C ARG A 515 10.76 21.82 -21.99
N GLN A 516 11.26 21.70 -20.75
CA GLN A 516 10.55 22.13 -19.54
C GLN A 516 10.60 23.63 -19.30
N ILE A 517 11.50 24.34 -19.98
CA ILE A 517 11.71 25.78 -19.79
C ILE A 517 10.70 26.61 -20.60
N TRP A 518 9.94 26.00 -21.53
CA TRP A 518 8.90 26.61 -22.34
C TRP A 518 7.50 26.10 -21.89
#